data_daea85f491a8c4efb0d94a74ba4b51b9
#
_entry.id   daea85f491a8c4efb0d94a74ba4b51b9
#
_cell.length_a   1.000
_cell.length_b   1.000
_cell.length_c   1.000
_cell.angle_alpha   90.00
_cell.angle_beta   90.00
_cell.angle_gamma   90.00
#
_symmetry.space_group_name_H-M   'P 1'
#
loop_
_entity.id
_entity.type
_entity.pdbx_description
1 polymer ?
#
loop_
_entity_poly.entity_id
_entity_poly.type
_entity_poly.pdbx_seq_one_letter_code
_entity_poly.pdbx_strand_id
1 'polypeptide(L)' 'MSNVSQFNSKETIQATACDWIAAIDRGLTTQETEALKAWAASNPSHQKVLIEMAALWDDMSVMNTV' A
#
# COMPACT_ATOMS: atom_id res chain seq x y z
N MET A 1 12.34 -14.48 20.56
CA MET A 1 10.97 -14.27 20.24
C MET A 1 10.78 -13.93 18.79
N SER A 2 9.77 -14.50 18.24
CA SER A 2 9.45 -14.30 16.85
C SER A 2 8.87 -12.94 16.55
N ASN A 3 8.64 -12.15 17.58
CA ASN A 3 8.00 -10.84 17.40
C ASN A 3 8.79 -9.91 16.50
N VAL A 4 10.09 -10.06 16.52
CA VAL A 4 10.95 -9.16 15.76
C VAL A 4 10.66 -9.25 14.28
N SER A 5 10.42 -10.43 13.79
CA SER A 5 10.20 -10.61 12.36
C SER A 5 8.86 -10.04 11.91
N GLN A 6 7.97 -9.75 12.84
CA GLN A 6 6.67 -9.24 12.48
C GLN A 6 6.71 -7.83 11.94
N PHE A 7 7.73 -7.08 12.28
CA PHE A 7 7.84 -5.71 11.79
C PHE A 7 7.93 -5.64 10.27
N ASN A 8 8.50 -6.68 9.68
CA ASN A 8 8.64 -6.74 8.24
C ASN A 8 7.74 -7.79 7.63
N SER A 9 6.75 -8.21 8.37
CA SER A 9 5.85 -9.24 7.89
C SER A 9 4.95 -8.68 6.79
N LYS A 10 4.40 -9.57 6.02
CA LYS A 10 3.50 -9.22 4.96
C LYS A 10 2.28 -8.46 5.50
N GLU A 11 1.81 -8.81 6.68
CA GLU A 11 0.68 -8.13 7.28
C GLU A 11 0.97 -6.66 7.54
N THR A 12 2.16 -6.37 8.04
CA THR A 12 2.57 -5.00 8.30
C THR A 12 2.64 -4.22 6.99
N ILE A 13 3.21 -4.83 5.98
CA ILE A 13 3.33 -4.19 4.68
C ILE A 13 1.95 -3.95 4.09
N GLN A 14 1.05 -4.91 4.21
CA GLN A 14 -0.31 -4.75 3.71
C GLN A 14 -1.05 -3.63 4.41
N ALA A 15 -0.89 -3.52 5.71
CA ALA A 15 -1.53 -2.45 6.47
C ALA A 15 -1.06 -1.08 6.01
N THR A 16 0.25 -0.95 5.80
CA THR A 16 0.81 0.30 5.33
C THR A 16 0.35 0.60 3.90
N ALA A 17 0.31 -0.42 3.06
CA ALA A 17 -0.16 -0.26 1.68
C ALA A 17 -1.61 0.21 1.65
N CYS A 18 -2.45 -0.32 2.52
CA CYS A 18 -3.84 0.11 2.60
C CYS A 18 -3.92 1.59 2.98
N ASP A 19 -3.09 2.02 3.91
CA ASP A 19 -3.04 3.43 4.28
C ASP A 19 -2.67 4.30 3.10
N TRP A 20 -1.69 3.85 2.30
CA TRP A 20 -1.29 4.60 1.12
C TRP A 20 -2.42 4.68 0.10
N ILE A 21 -3.12 3.58 -0.10
CA ILE A 21 -4.22 3.55 -1.06
C ILE A 21 -5.33 4.49 -0.63
N ALA A 22 -5.65 4.50 0.66
CA ALA A 22 -6.64 5.42 1.18
C ALA A 22 -6.20 6.87 0.98
N ALA A 23 -4.91 7.14 1.16
CA ALA A 23 -4.38 8.47 0.93
C ALA A 23 -4.46 8.86 -0.54
N ILE A 24 -4.19 7.93 -1.43
CA ILE A 24 -4.30 8.17 -2.87
C ILE A 24 -5.74 8.53 -3.23
N ASP A 25 -6.69 7.80 -2.66
CA ASP A 25 -8.10 8.05 -2.93
C ASP A 25 -8.51 9.43 -2.44
N ARG A 26 -7.97 9.86 -1.32
CA ARG A 26 -8.23 11.17 -0.73
C ARG A 26 -7.51 12.28 -1.50
N GLY A 27 -6.42 11.96 -2.14
CA GLY A 27 -5.56 12.92 -2.83
C GLY A 27 -4.27 13.14 -2.08
N LEU A 28 -3.16 12.73 -2.68
CA LEU A 28 -1.85 12.87 -2.05
C LEU A 28 -1.32 14.29 -2.21
N THR A 29 -0.69 14.80 -1.15
CA THR A 29 0.09 16.03 -1.27
C THR A 29 1.42 15.69 -1.94
N THR A 30 2.17 16.72 -2.32
CA THR A 30 3.49 16.52 -2.91
C THR A 30 4.40 15.76 -1.95
N GLN A 31 4.37 16.14 -0.68
CA GLN A 31 5.17 15.46 0.33
C GLN A 31 4.78 13.99 0.47
N GLU A 32 3.50 13.74 0.48
CA GLU A 32 3.02 12.37 0.60
C GLU A 32 3.42 11.54 -0.61
N THR A 33 3.38 12.13 -1.80
CA THR A 33 3.79 11.44 -3.00
C THR A 33 5.25 11.03 -2.93
N GLU A 34 6.11 11.93 -2.45
CA GLU A 34 7.52 11.62 -2.30
C GLU A 34 7.75 10.53 -1.27
N ALA A 35 7.02 10.60 -0.17
CA ALA A 35 7.13 9.57 0.86
C ALA A 35 6.69 8.21 0.34
N LEU A 36 5.64 8.18 -0.44
CA LEU A 36 5.16 6.92 -1.04
C LEU A 36 6.20 6.33 -1.98
N LYS A 37 6.81 7.16 -2.81
CA LYS A 37 7.84 6.69 -3.72
C LYS A 37 9.03 6.11 -2.95
N ALA A 38 9.42 6.79 -1.88
CA ALA A 38 10.52 6.31 -1.06
C ALA A 38 10.18 4.98 -0.39
N TRP A 39 8.96 4.88 0.12
CA TRP A 39 8.53 3.66 0.76
C TRP A 39 8.50 2.49 -0.23
N ALA A 40 7.98 2.72 -1.41
CA ALA A 40 7.90 1.67 -2.42
C ALA A 40 9.29 1.26 -2.90
N ALA A 41 10.20 2.22 -2.99
CA ALA A 41 11.54 1.95 -3.48
C ALA A 41 12.41 1.26 -2.42
N SER A 42 12.07 1.40 -1.14
CA SER A 42 12.90 0.87 -0.08
C SER A 42 12.89 -0.66 -0.02
N ASN A 43 11.86 -1.28 -0.58
CA ASN A 43 11.74 -2.73 -0.52
C ASN A 43 10.83 -3.19 -1.67
N PRO A 44 11.33 -4.13 -2.51
CA PRO A 44 10.51 -4.63 -3.62
C PRO A 44 9.17 -5.21 -3.17
N SER A 45 9.13 -5.77 -1.97
CA SER A 45 7.89 -6.31 -1.43
C SER A 45 6.85 -5.23 -1.22
N HIS A 46 7.29 -4.03 -0.84
CA HIS A 46 6.35 -2.92 -0.65
C HIS A 46 5.63 -2.59 -1.95
N GLN A 47 6.38 -2.48 -3.01
CA GLN A 47 5.80 -2.15 -4.30
C GLN A 47 4.84 -3.24 -4.76
N LYS A 48 5.24 -4.49 -4.60
CA LYS A 48 4.41 -5.61 -5.01
C LYS A 48 3.09 -5.63 -4.26
N VAL A 49 3.14 -5.48 -2.94
CA VAL A 49 1.93 -5.49 -2.12
C VAL A 49 1.05 -4.30 -2.46
N LEU A 50 1.66 -3.14 -2.67
CA LEU A 50 0.91 -1.95 -3.03
C LEU A 50 0.12 -2.16 -4.32
N ILE A 51 0.77 -2.75 -5.32
CA ILE A 51 0.12 -3.02 -6.60
C ILE A 51 -1.02 -4.02 -6.41
N GLU A 52 -0.79 -5.06 -5.62
CA GLU A 52 -1.81 -6.06 -5.36
C GLU A 52 -3.03 -5.45 -4.68
N MET A 53 -2.79 -4.60 -3.69
CA MET A 53 -3.89 -3.98 -2.98
C MET A 53 -4.63 -2.98 -3.87
N ALA A 54 -3.90 -2.25 -4.69
CA ALA A 54 -4.52 -1.30 -5.61
C ALA A 54 -5.39 -2.03 -6.62
N ALA A 55 -4.94 -3.19 -7.07
CA ALA A 55 -5.72 -3.98 -8.01
C ALA A 55 -7.05 -4.44 -7.39
N LEU A 56 -7.01 -4.80 -6.12
CA LEU A 56 -8.23 -5.20 -5.42
C LEU A 56 -9.22 -4.04 -5.32
N TRP A 57 -8.72 -2.86 -5.02
CA TRP A 57 -9.58 -1.69 -4.94
C TRP A 57 -10.20 -1.38 -6.29
N ASP A 58 -9.42 -1.47 -7.33
CA ASP A 58 -9.91 -1.23 -8.68
C ASP A 58 -10.99 -2.22 -9.08
N ASP A 59 -10.76 -3.48 -8.71
CA ASP A 59 -11.72 -4.53 -9.01
C ASP A 59 -13.03 -4.29 -8.30
N MET A 60 -12.98 -3.84 -7.06
CA MET A 60 -14.17 -3.53 -6.29
C MET A 60 -14.92 -2.35 -6.90
N SER A 61 -14.20 -1.38 -7.40
CA SER A 61 -14.82 -0.23 -8.05
C SER A 61 -15.58 -0.64 -9.29
N VAL A 62 -14.99 -1.54 -10.06
CA VAL A 62 -15.64 -2.06 -11.27
C VAL A 62 -16.94 -2.75 -10.92
N MET A 63 -16.93 -3.52 -9.88
CA MET A 63 -18.13 -4.22 -9.45
C MET A 63 -19.23 -3.26 -9.03
N ASN A 64 -18.84 -2.17 -8.39
CA ASN A 64 -19.79 -1.17 -7.95
C ASN A 64 -20.42 -0.43 -9.12
N THR A 65 -19.70 -0.33 -10.19
CA THR A 65 -20.16 0.40 -11.36
C THR A 65 -21.26 -0.37 -12.09
N VAL A 66 -21.20 -1.65 -11.99
CA VAL A 66 -22.21 -2.48 -12.63
C VAL A 66 -23.50 -2.46 -11.84
#